data_0ebbedd9371765f12ef4ac9fc4ab19e3
#
_entry.id   0ebbedd9371765f12ef4ac9fc4ab19e3
#
_cell.length_a   1.000
_cell.length_b   1.000
_cell.length_c   1.000
_cell.angle_alpha   90.00
_cell.angle_beta   90.00
_cell.angle_gamma   90.00
#
_symmetry.space_group_name_H-M   'P 1'
#
loop_
_entity.id
_entity.type
_entity.pdbx_description
1 polymer ?
#
loop_
_entity_poly.entity_id
_entity_poly.type
_entity_poly.pdbx_seq_one_letter_code
_entity_poly.pdbx_strand_id
1 'polypeptide(L)'
;AFQFTTLFSVCQFGYGGISYLSAEHAGQPDKNGQFKILSTTEILPPKTICTETYLIAGSFTSETEAQNYYNYLKTKFVRFLIGQIAVSQHITKSSFSFVPMQNFSKPWTDAELYKKYGLAEEEIAFIESMIKPME
;
A
#
# COMPACT_ATOMS: atom_id res chain seq x y z
N ALA A 1 -9.26 11.03 -2.49
CA ALA A 1 -8.90 10.10 -3.57
C ALA A 1 -7.39 9.99 -3.69
N PHE A 2 -6.92 8.83 -4.10
CA PHE A 2 -5.51 8.62 -4.39
C PHE A 2 -5.13 9.40 -5.66
N GLN A 3 -3.99 10.11 -5.62
CA GLN A 3 -3.45 10.83 -6.78
C GLN A 3 -2.32 10.02 -7.40
N PHE A 4 -2.45 9.74 -8.69
CA PHE A 4 -1.46 9.00 -9.46
C PHE A 4 -1.09 9.79 -10.71
N THR A 5 0.20 9.91 -10.99
CA THR A 5 0.73 10.62 -12.16
C THR A 5 1.56 9.68 -13.03
N THR A 6 1.65 9.98 -14.32
CA THR A 6 2.09 9.00 -15.33
C THR A 6 3.55 9.04 -15.73
N LEU A 7 4.19 10.18 -15.79
CA LEU A 7 5.58 10.29 -16.27
C LEU A 7 6.56 10.71 -15.19
N PHE A 8 6.18 11.72 -14.41
CA PHE A 8 6.92 12.16 -13.24
C PHE A 8 5.92 12.39 -12.14
N SER A 9 6.19 11.83 -11.00
CA SER A 9 5.35 12.02 -9.83
C SER A 9 5.98 13.08 -8.94
N VAL A 10 5.21 14.10 -8.58
CA VAL A 10 5.68 15.25 -7.82
C VAL A 10 4.87 15.44 -6.56
N CYS A 11 5.53 15.43 -5.41
CA CYS A 11 4.96 15.88 -4.16
C CYS A 11 5.18 17.39 -4.02
N GLN A 12 4.33 18.17 -4.69
CA GLN A 12 4.56 19.62 -4.83
C GLN A 12 4.26 20.40 -3.54
N PHE A 13 3.15 20.06 -2.87
CA PHE A 13 2.65 20.83 -1.73
C PHE A 13 2.33 19.97 -0.49
N GLY A 14 2.84 18.74 -0.43
CA GLY A 14 2.54 17.85 0.68
C GLY A 14 3.44 16.62 0.73
N TYR A 15 3.14 15.74 1.67
CA TYR A 15 3.84 14.47 1.85
C TYR A 15 3.17 13.37 1.04
N GLY A 16 3.95 12.57 0.36
CA GLY A 16 3.46 11.45 -0.45
C GLY A 16 4.04 10.12 -0.01
N GLY A 17 3.24 9.08 -0.13
CA GLY A 17 3.72 7.71 0.00
C GLY A 17 4.12 7.18 -1.38
N ILE A 18 5.31 6.62 -1.50
CA ILE A 18 5.75 5.94 -2.71
C ILE A 18 5.72 4.44 -2.48
N SER A 19 5.17 3.74 -3.44
CA SER A 19 5.25 2.29 -3.50
C SER A 19 5.88 1.86 -4.81
N TYR A 20 6.86 1.00 -4.72
CA TYR A 20 7.55 0.39 -5.85
C TYR A 20 7.46 -1.13 -5.73
N LEU A 21 7.03 -1.78 -6.80
CA LEU A 21 7.04 -3.23 -6.91
C LEU A 21 8.21 -3.63 -7.81
N SER A 22 9.25 -4.25 -7.24
CA SER A 22 10.32 -4.81 -8.07
C SER A 22 9.81 -6.06 -8.78
N ALA A 23 10.17 -6.17 -10.05
CA ALA A 23 9.71 -7.23 -10.94
C ALA A 23 9.97 -8.66 -10.42
N GLU A 24 10.93 -8.82 -9.54
CA GLU A 24 11.45 -10.15 -9.24
C GLU A 24 10.90 -10.80 -7.97
N HIS A 25 10.41 -10.02 -7.00
CA HIS A 25 10.23 -10.60 -5.66
C HIS A 25 8.90 -10.31 -4.97
N ALA A 26 8.33 -9.10 -5.12
CA ALA A 26 7.20 -8.71 -4.27
C ALA A 26 5.87 -9.36 -4.67
N GLY A 27 5.63 -9.54 -5.97
CA GLY A 27 4.43 -10.18 -6.50
C GLY A 27 4.54 -11.70 -6.63
N GLN A 28 5.65 -12.30 -6.19
CA GLN A 28 5.85 -13.74 -6.21
C GLN A 28 5.83 -14.29 -4.78
N PRO A 29 5.31 -15.50 -4.58
CA PRO A 29 5.36 -16.13 -3.27
C PRO A 29 6.80 -16.46 -2.89
N ASP A 30 7.12 -16.36 -1.62
CA ASP A 30 8.39 -16.83 -1.08
C ASP A 30 8.37 -18.35 -0.92
N LYS A 31 9.44 -18.92 -0.37
CA LYS A 31 9.56 -20.37 -0.13
C LYS A 31 8.48 -20.95 0.79
N ASN A 32 7.79 -20.12 1.54
CA ASN A 32 6.71 -20.51 2.43
C ASN A 32 5.31 -20.24 1.81
N GLY A 33 5.28 -19.81 0.55
CA GLY A 33 4.03 -19.47 -0.14
C GLY A 33 3.45 -18.11 0.26
N GLN A 34 4.21 -17.27 0.95
CA GLN A 34 3.75 -15.96 1.40
C GLN A 34 4.16 -14.84 0.42
N PHE A 35 3.29 -13.85 0.29
CA PHE A 35 3.48 -12.70 -0.60
C PHE A 35 3.81 -11.44 0.18
N LYS A 36 4.73 -10.66 -0.36
CA LYS A 36 5.04 -9.31 0.14
C LYS A 36 4.13 -8.25 -0.49
N ILE A 37 3.81 -8.39 -1.75
CA ILE A 37 3.01 -7.50 -2.60
C ILE A 37 3.68 -6.15 -2.86
N LEU A 38 4.01 -5.38 -1.83
CA LEU A 38 4.75 -4.13 -1.93
C LEU A 38 6.22 -4.37 -1.56
N SER A 39 7.15 -3.95 -2.42
CA SER A 39 8.57 -4.17 -2.15
C SER A 39 9.18 -3.03 -1.35
N THR A 40 9.06 -1.82 -1.83
CA THR A 40 9.63 -0.62 -1.20
C THR A 40 8.55 0.43 -1.06
N THR A 41 8.42 0.96 0.15
CA THR A 41 7.51 2.06 0.43
C THR A 41 8.29 3.15 1.18
N GLU A 42 8.06 4.39 0.82
CA GLU A 42 8.77 5.53 1.39
C GLU A 42 7.85 6.73 1.45
N ILE A 43 8.01 7.57 2.48
CA ILE A 43 7.34 8.86 2.58
C ILE A 43 8.25 9.91 1.99
N LEU A 44 7.74 10.66 1.01
CA LEU A 44 8.48 11.76 0.41
C LEU A 44 8.09 13.09 1.03
N PRO A 45 9.09 13.95 1.35
CA PRO A 45 8.82 15.32 1.75
C PRO A 45 8.25 16.13 0.58
N PRO A 46 7.66 17.32 0.85
CA PRO A 46 7.18 18.22 -0.20
C PRO A 46 8.28 18.56 -1.22
N LYS A 47 7.87 18.85 -2.45
CA LYS A 47 8.74 19.22 -3.58
C LYS A 47 9.71 18.13 -4.00
N THR A 48 9.40 16.88 -3.75
CA THR A 48 10.20 15.74 -4.18
C THR A 48 9.66 15.20 -5.51
N ILE A 49 10.56 14.82 -6.39
CA ILE A 49 10.26 14.25 -7.70
C ILE A 49 10.74 12.79 -7.72
N CYS A 50 9.95 11.90 -8.30
CA CYS A 50 10.38 10.54 -8.57
C CYS A 50 10.17 10.16 -10.03
N THR A 51 10.86 9.13 -10.48
CA THR A 51 10.75 8.61 -11.85
C THR A 51 9.47 7.81 -12.04
N GLU A 52 9.16 7.46 -13.29
CA GLU A 52 7.99 6.68 -13.67
C GLU A 52 7.96 5.25 -13.10
N THR A 53 9.09 4.74 -12.62
CA THR A 53 9.16 3.44 -11.97
C THR A 53 8.53 3.43 -10.58
N TYR A 54 8.27 4.59 -10.02
CA TYR A 54 7.63 4.74 -8.72
C TYR A 54 6.19 5.23 -8.88
N LEU A 55 5.35 4.79 -7.96
CA LEU A 55 3.96 5.21 -7.89
C LEU A 55 3.74 6.03 -6.63
N ILE A 56 3.24 7.25 -6.76
CA ILE A 56 2.78 8.03 -5.60
C ILE A 56 1.36 7.58 -5.27
N ALA A 57 1.22 6.91 -4.15
CA ALA A 57 -0.05 6.32 -3.73
C ALA A 57 -0.99 7.31 -3.02
N GLY A 58 -0.52 8.48 -2.66
CA GLY A 58 -1.33 9.52 -2.05
C GLY A 58 -0.52 10.77 -1.76
N SER A 59 -1.21 11.88 -1.50
CA SER A 59 -0.60 13.15 -1.14
C SER A 59 -1.36 13.79 0.01
N PHE A 60 -0.64 14.24 1.03
CA PHE A 60 -1.22 14.79 2.26
C PHE A 60 -0.55 16.10 2.63
N THR A 61 -1.30 16.99 3.26
CA THR A 61 -0.77 18.28 3.75
C THR A 61 0.00 18.12 5.07
N SER A 62 -0.24 17.05 5.80
CA SER A 62 0.35 16.76 7.11
C SER A 62 1.25 15.52 7.01
N GLU A 63 2.44 15.60 7.60
CA GLU A 63 3.34 14.46 7.73
C GLU A 63 2.70 13.33 8.55
N THR A 64 1.95 13.66 9.59
CA THR A 64 1.25 12.68 10.43
C THR A 64 0.24 11.87 9.62
N GLU A 65 -0.56 12.54 8.77
CA GLU A 65 -1.49 11.83 7.89
C GLU A 65 -0.77 10.95 6.89
N ALA A 66 0.31 11.43 6.31
CA ALA A 66 1.15 10.64 5.39
C ALA A 66 1.73 9.42 6.09
N GLN A 67 2.19 9.56 7.33
CA GLN A 67 2.70 8.45 8.13
C GLN A 67 1.62 7.42 8.43
N ASN A 68 0.42 7.86 8.79
CA ASN A 68 -0.72 6.98 9.05
C ASN A 68 -1.14 6.23 7.78
N TYR A 69 -1.16 6.90 6.65
CA TYR A 69 -1.42 6.29 5.35
C TYR A 69 -0.34 5.29 4.95
N TYR A 70 0.91 5.64 5.15
CA TYR A 70 2.05 4.76 4.91
C TYR A 70 1.91 3.45 5.71
N ASN A 71 1.62 3.56 7.00
CA ASN A 71 1.40 2.39 7.86
C ASN A 71 0.18 1.59 7.43
N TYR A 72 -0.88 2.26 6.99
CA TYR A 72 -2.09 1.63 6.44
C TYR A 72 -1.77 0.77 5.21
N LEU A 73 -0.98 1.28 4.27
CA LEU A 73 -0.56 0.53 3.09
C LEU A 73 0.28 -0.70 3.43
N LYS A 74 0.99 -0.67 4.54
CA LYS A 74 1.84 -1.79 5.00
C LYS A 74 1.05 -2.88 5.71
N THR A 75 -0.21 -2.66 6.06
CA THR A 75 -1.04 -3.67 6.70
C THR A 75 -1.22 -4.89 5.78
N LYS A 76 -1.42 -6.05 6.36
CA LYS A 76 -1.68 -7.28 5.61
C LYS A 76 -3.00 -7.20 4.86
N PHE A 77 -4.02 -6.62 5.48
CA PHE A 77 -5.34 -6.41 4.88
C PHE A 77 -5.24 -5.63 3.57
N VAL A 78 -4.60 -4.47 3.58
CA VAL A 78 -4.47 -3.62 2.40
C VAL A 78 -3.64 -4.29 1.31
N ARG A 79 -2.51 -4.89 1.68
CA ARG A 79 -1.67 -5.60 0.72
C ARG A 79 -2.38 -6.81 0.11
N PHE A 80 -3.18 -7.52 0.88
CA PHE A 80 -4.04 -8.58 0.36
C PHE A 80 -5.00 -8.05 -0.71
N LEU A 81 -5.67 -6.91 -0.45
CA LEU A 81 -6.57 -6.29 -1.43
C LEU A 81 -5.85 -5.85 -2.70
N ILE A 82 -4.68 -5.26 -2.58
CA ILE A 82 -3.86 -4.89 -3.73
C ILE A 82 -3.48 -6.14 -4.52
N GLY A 83 -3.10 -7.21 -3.85
CA GLY A 83 -2.70 -8.46 -4.47
C GLY A 83 -3.81 -9.15 -5.27
N GLN A 84 -5.08 -8.87 -4.98
CA GLN A 84 -6.20 -9.45 -5.74
C GLN A 84 -6.25 -8.94 -7.19
N ILE A 85 -5.75 -7.75 -7.44
CA ILE A 85 -5.78 -7.11 -8.76
C ILE A 85 -4.41 -7.10 -9.42
N ALA A 86 -3.32 -7.06 -8.63
CA ALA A 86 -1.96 -7.05 -9.14
C ALA A 86 -1.58 -8.42 -9.72
N VAL A 87 -2.02 -8.67 -10.95
CA VAL A 87 -1.74 -9.92 -11.68
C VAL A 87 -0.40 -9.89 -12.42
N SER A 88 0.24 -8.75 -12.48
CA SER A 88 1.56 -8.54 -13.10
C SER A 88 2.56 -8.10 -12.04
N GLN A 89 3.82 -8.04 -12.45
CA GLN A 89 4.92 -7.63 -11.57
C GLN A 89 4.93 -6.13 -11.25
N HIS A 90 4.03 -5.35 -11.86
CA HIS A 90 3.95 -3.90 -11.66
C HIS A 90 2.65 -3.51 -10.97
N ILE A 91 2.78 -2.65 -9.96
CA ILE A 91 1.64 -2.01 -9.34
C ILE A 91 1.27 -0.78 -10.14
N THR A 92 -0.02 -0.70 -10.50
CA THR A 92 -0.59 0.42 -11.22
C THR A 92 -1.71 1.05 -10.40
N LYS A 93 -2.24 2.15 -10.89
CA LYS A 93 -3.41 2.81 -10.27
C LYS A 93 -4.57 1.83 -10.05
N SER A 94 -4.83 0.95 -11.02
CA SER A 94 -5.93 -0.03 -10.92
C SER A 94 -5.73 -1.07 -9.83
N SER A 95 -4.50 -1.33 -9.41
CA SER A 95 -4.20 -2.26 -8.31
C SER A 95 -4.79 -1.81 -6.97
N PHE A 96 -5.08 -0.52 -6.82
CA PHE A 96 -5.67 0.06 -5.61
C PHE A 96 -7.21 0.13 -5.64
N SER A 97 -7.86 -0.45 -6.65
CA SER A 97 -9.31 -0.33 -6.83
C SER A 97 -10.13 -0.88 -5.65
N PHE A 98 -9.61 -1.88 -4.96
CA PHE A 98 -10.27 -2.48 -3.79
C PHE A 98 -9.86 -1.85 -2.46
N VAL A 99 -8.87 -0.95 -2.47
CA VAL A 99 -8.37 -0.32 -1.24
C VAL A 99 -9.32 0.79 -0.80
N PRO A 100 -10.02 0.62 0.34
CA PRO A 100 -10.94 1.64 0.80
C PRO A 100 -10.21 2.85 1.40
N MET A 101 -10.81 4.03 1.23
CA MET A 101 -10.33 5.24 1.87
C MET A 101 -10.68 5.24 3.35
N GLN A 102 -9.75 5.71 4.16
CA GLN A 102 -9.92 5.86 5.59
C GLN A 102 -9.72 7.32 6.01
N ASN A 103 -10.07 7.64 7.24
CA ASN A 103 -9.63 8.87 7.86
C ASN A 103 -8.23 8.66 8.44
N PHE A 104 -7.22 9.28 7.84
CA PHE A 104 -5.82 9.12 8.23
C PHE A 104 -5.38 10.07 9.35
N SER A 105 -6.30 10.71 10.05
CA SER A 105 -5.99 11.45 11.26
C SER A 105 -5.55 10.55 12.43
N LYS A 106 -5.79 9.24 12.30
CA LYS A 106 -5.35 8.21 13.24
C LYS A 106 -4.63 7.07 12.51
N PRO A 107 -3.76 6.32 13.19
CA PRO A 107 -3.19 5.09 12.62
C PRO A 107 -4.27 3.99 12.52
N TRP A 108 -4.05 3.06 11.59
CA TRP A 108 -4.90 1.89 11.38
C TRP A 108 -4.08 0.62 11.52
N THR A 109 -4.63 -0.37 12.21
CA THR A 109 -4.02 -1.69 12.38
C THR A 109 -4.84 -2.76 11.66
N ASP A 110 -4.23 -3.92 11.41
CA ASP A 110 -4.95 -5.05 10.80
C ASP A 110 -6.17 -5.45 11.64
N ALA A 111 -6.03 -5.51 12.97
CA ALA A 111 -7.12 -5.88 13.86
C ALA A 111 -8.33 -4.94 13.75
N GLU A 112 -8.07 -3.63 13.68
CA GLU A 112 -9.12 -2.63 13.49
C GLU A 112 -9.81 -2.77 12.14
N LEU A 113 -9.04 -3.04 11.09
CA LEU A 113 -9.57 -3.23 9.73
C LEU A 113 -10.42 -4.49 9.62
N TYR A 114 -9.95 -5.59 10.17
CA TYR A 114 -10.71 -6.85 10.20
C TYR A 114 -12.05 -6.68 10.91
N LYS A 115 -12.05 -5.99 12.04
CA LYS A 115 -13.28 -5.68 12.78
C LYS A 115 -14.20 -4.74 12.01
N LYS A 116 -13.65 -3.68 11.42
CA LYS A 116 -14.42 -2.68 10.68
C LYS A 116 -15.18 -3.30 9.50
N TYR A 117 -14.54 -4.21 8.79
CA TYR A 117 -15.12 -4.86 7.62
C TYR A 117 -15.78 -6.20 7.92
N GLY A 118 -15.83 -6.58 9.19
CA GLY A 118 -16.57 -7.77 9.63
C GLY A 118 -16.04 -9.08 9.06
N LEU A 119 -14.72 -9.22 8.96
CA LEU A 119 -14.11 -10.44 8.46
C LEU A 119 -14.32 -11.60 9.43
N ALA A 120 -14.65 -12.78 8.87
CA ALA A 120 -14.72 -14.01 9.64
C ALA A 120 -13.31 -14.49 10.04
N GLU A 121 -13.23 -15.29 11.10
CA GLU A 121 -11.94 -15.82 11.57
C GLU A 121 -11.20 -16.61 10.49
N GLU A 122 -11.93 -17.33 9.63
CA GLU A 122 -11.36 -18.08 8.52
C GLU A 122 -10.73 -17.16 7.47
N GLU A 123 -11.38 -16.03 7.18
CA GLU A 123 -10.87 -15.01 6.24
C GLU A 123 -9.63 -14.33 6.80
N ILE A 124 -9.65 -14.00 8.09
CA ILE A 124 -8.48 -13.43 8.78
C ILE A 124 -7.31 -14.41 8.74
N ALA A 125 -7.55 -15.67 9.09
CA ALA A 125 -6.52 -16.71 9.06
C ALA A 125 -5.93 -16.87 7.65
N PHE A 126 -6.76 -16.78 6.62
CA PHE A 126 -6.31 -16.85 5.23
C PHE A 126 -5.37 -15.70 4.89
N ILE A 127 -5.77 -14.45 5.19
CA ILE A 127 -4.95 -13.25 4.95
C ILE A 127 -3.63 -13.35 5.72
N GLU A 128 -3.67 -13.72 6.99
CA GLU A 128 -2.49 -13.85 7.83
C GLU A 128 -1.50 -14.90 7.32
N SER A 129 -2.02 -15.97 6.71
CA SER A 129 -1.19 -17.02 6.13
C SER A 129 -0.58 -16.64 4.78
N MET A 130 -1.28 -15.81 4.00
CA MET A 130 -0.87 -15.45 2.65
C MET A 130 0.08 -14.28 2.60
N ILE A 131 -0.06 -13.30 3.48
CA ILE A 131 0.66 -12.03 3.42
C ILE A 131 1.76 -12.01 4.47
N LYS A 132 2.98 -11.79 3.99
CA LYS A 132 4.17 -11.71 4.84
C LYS A 132 4.14 -10.42 5.68
N PRO A 133 4.58 -10.46 6.95
CA PRO A 133 4.77 -9.23 7.73
C PRO A 133 5.71 -8.25 7.03
N MET A 134 5.42 -6.98 7.16
CA MET A 134 6.23 -5.89 6.58
C MET A 134 6.45 -4.81 7.64
N GLU A 135 7.71 -4.57 7.97
CA GLU A 135 8.12 -3.53 8.91
C GLU A 135 8.39 -2.19 8.22
#